data_2e0c8ad0a112174de975fb4e80b023ac
#
_entry.id   2e0c8ad0a112174de975fb4e80b023ac
#
_cell.length_a   1.000
_cell.length_b   1.000
_cell.length_c   1.000
_cell.angle_alpha   90.00
_cell.angle_beta   90.00
_cell.angle_gamma   90.00
#
_symmetry.space_group_name_H-M   'P 1'
#
loop_
_entity.id
_entity.type
_entity.pdbx_description
1 polymer ?
#
loop_
_entity_poly.entity_id
_entity_poly.type
_entity_poly.pdbx_seq_one_letter_code
_entity_poly.pdbx_strand_id
1 'polypeptide(L)'
;MFRTISMQQLEQLLDGERIFTLLDVREQKEYEAGHLLGAVNLPYEQLDEVEAEITKDRPVVIYCAYGGQSLLAARELAGRGYDVVNALGGLHYYRGKYYVGCRE
;
A
#
# COMPACT_ATOMS: atom_id res chain seq x y z
N MET A 1 -15.27 6.71 0.05
CA MET A 1 -15.21 5.91 -1.16
C MET A 1 -13.79 5.88 -1.71
N PHE A 2 -13.40 4.79 -2.34
CA PHE A 2 -12.04 4.65 -2.86
C PHE A 2 -12.05 3.81 -4.13
N ARG A 3 -10.98 3.91 -4.90
CA ARG A 3 -10.80 3.15 -6.13
C ARG A 3 -10.02 1.87 -5.85
N THR A 4 -10.21 0.86 -6.70
CA THR A 4 -9.51 -0.42 -6.59
C THR A 4 -8.81 -0.70 -7.91
N ILE A 5 -7.55 -1.13 -7.82
CA ILE A 5 -6.74 -1.50 -8.98
C ILE A 5 -6.12 -2.89 -8.75
N SER A 6 -5.66 -3.52 -9.81
CA SER A 6 -4.92 -4.77 -9.71
C SER A 6 -3.46 -4.50 -9.38
N MET A 7 -2.73 -5.54 -8.99
CA MET A 7 -1.27 -5.40 -8.78
C MET A 7 -0.55 -5.10 -10.10
N GLN A 8 -1.09 -5.57 -11.23
CA GLN A 8 -0.53 -5.24 -12.53
C GLN A 8 -0.70 -3.75 -12.84
N GLN A 9 -1.87 -3.20 -12.53
CA GLN A 9 -2.11 -1.76 -12.69
C GLN A 9 -1.24 -0.96 -11.73
N LEU A 10 -1.02 -1.47 -10.50
CA LEU A 10 -0.10 -0.84 -9.57
C LEU A 10 1.30 -0.76 -10.18
N GLU A 11 1.78 -1.81 -10.80
CA GLU A 11 3.11 -1.78 -11.41
C GLU A 11 3.19 -0.71 -12.51
N GLN A 12 2.12 -0.53 -13.28
CA GLN A 12 2.07 0.55 -14.27
C GLN A 12 2.19 1.93 -13.62
N LEU A 13 1.55 2.12 -12.46
CA LEU A 13 1.72 3.36 -11.71
C LEU A 13 3.15 3.54 -11.23
N LEU A 14 3.78 2.46 -10.79
CA LEU A 14 5.17 2.52 -10.31
C LEU A 14 6.15 2.82 -11.43
N ASP A 15 5.80 2.50 -12.67
CA ASP A 15 6.62 2.83 -13.84
C ASP A 15 6.62 4.33 -14.15
N GLY A 16 5.63 5.08 -13.68
CA GLY A 16 5.49 6.50 -13.93
C GLY A 16 6.05 7.33 -12.79
N GLU A 17 5.68 8.62 -12.77
CA GLU A 17 6.04 9.50 -11.68
C GLU A 17 5.30 9.11 -10.40
N ARG A 18 6.02 9.14 -9.30
CA ARG A 18 5.45 8.82 -7.99
C ARG A 18 4.82 10.05 -7.37
N ILE A 19 3.63 10.41 -7.84
CA ILE A 19 2.87 11.53 -7.28
C ILE A 19 1.86 11.06 -6.24
N PHE A 20 2.14 9.94 -5.60
CA PHE A 20 1.28 9.32 -4.58
C PHE A 20 2.16 8.72 -3.49
N THR A 21 1.56 8.46 -2.33
CA THR A 21 2.21 7.70 -1.26
C THR A 21 1.87 6.22 -1.46
N LEU A 22 2.88 5.38 -1.44
CA LEU A 22 2.68 3.93 -1.50
C LEU A 22 2.74 3.40 -0.08
N LEU A 23 1.64 2.81 0.38
CA LEU A 23 1.49 2.40 1.78
C LEU A 23 1.38 0.88 1.90
N ASP A 24 2.28 0.32 2.69
CA ASP A 24 2.29 -1.10 3.04
C ASP A 24 1.71 -1.25 4.44
N VAL A 25 0.57 -1.94 4.56
CA VAL A 25 -0.13 -2.09 5.84
C VAL A 25 0.11 -3.45 6.50
N ARG A 26 1.11 -4.19 6.01
CA ARG A 26 1.52 -5.46 6.62
C ARG A 26 2.28 -5.21 7.92
N GLU A 27 2.55 -6.29 8.67
CA GLU A 27 3.37 -6.18 9.86
C GLU A 27 4.77 -5.71 9.52
N GLN A 28 5.42 -5.04 10.47
CA GLN A 28 6.76 -4.50 10.26
C GLN A 28 7.77 -5.57 9.85
N LYS A 29 7.68 -6.77 10.45
CA LYS A 29 8.59 -7.87 10.10
C LYS A 29 8.45 -8.29 8.65
N GLU A 30 7.22 -8.34 8.15
CA GLU A 30 6.97 -8.67 6.75
C GLU A 30 7.53 -7.59 5.83
N TYR A 31 7.31 -6.33 6.19
CA TYR A 31 7.84 -5.22 5.42
C TYR A 31 9.36 -5.26 5.35
N GLU A 32 10.02 -5.52 6.48
CA GLU A 32 11.48 -5.57 6.54
C GLU A 32 12.04 -6.72 5.72
N ALA A 33 11.34 -7.85 5.64
CA ALA A 33 11.76 -8.99 4.84
C ALA A 33 11.65 -8.71 3.34
N GLY A 34 10.74 -7.84 2.94
CA GLY A 34 10.59 -7.46 1.53
C GLY A 34 9.34 -6.62 1.34
N HIS A 35 9.41 -5.66 0.43
CA HIS A 35 8.31 -4.74 0.17
C HIS A 35 8.49 -4.14 -1.23
N LEU A 36 7.51 -3.38 -1.68
CA LEU A 36 7.63 -2.65 -2.93
C LEU A 36 8.51 -1.42 -2.73
N LEU A 37 9.36 -1.16 -3.71
CA LEU A 37 10.32 -0.06 -3.65
C LEU A 37 9.61 1.27 -3.35
N GLY A 38 10.08 1.96 -2.32
CA GLY A 38 9.56 3.26 -1.93
C GLY A 38 8.32 3.22 -1.06
N ALA A 39 7.85 2.04 -0.67
CA ALA A 39 6.68 1.93 0.20
C ALA A 39 7.00 2.39 1.62
N VAL A 40 6.04 3.07 2.23
CA VAL A 40 6.06 3.42 3.64
C VAL A 40 5.27 2.34 4.39
N ASN A 41 5.79 1.87 5.50
CA ASN A 41 5.11 0.86 6.31
C ASN A 41 4.33 1.51 7.45
N LEU A 42 3.03 1.27 7.47
CA LEU A 42 2.19 1.59 8.62
C LEU A 42 1.28 0.38 8.82
N PRO A 43 1.61 -0.51 9.75
CA PRO A 43 0.82 -1.72 9.96
C PRO A 43 -0.65 -1.42 10.22
N TYR A 44 -1.52 -2.30 9.77
CA TYR A 44 -2.97 -2.11 9.89
C TYR A 44 -3.40 -1.76 11.32
N GLU A 45 -2.80 -2.40 12.32
CA GLU A 45 -3.12 -2.16 13.74
C GLU A 45 -2.73 -0.77 14.22
N GLN A 46 -1.94 -0.05 13.44
CA GLN A 46 -1.46 1.30 13.81
C GLN A 46 -2.08 2.40 12.96
N LEU A 47 -3.17 2.13 12.25
CA LEU A 47 -3.80 3.11 11.37
C LEU A 47 -4.27 4.37 12.10
N ASP A 48 -4.50 4.29 13.42
CA ASP A 48 -4.84 5.48 14.20
C ASP A 48 -3.76 6.55 14.15
N GLU A 49 -2.53 6.17 13.79
CA GLU A 49 -1.38 7.08 13.74
C GLU A 49 -1.18 7.66 12.34
N VAL A 50 -2.08 7.41 11.40
CA VAL A 50 -1.88 7.76 10.00
C VAL A 50 -1.64 9.25 9.78
N GLU A 51 -2.34 10.12 10.50
CA GLU A 51 -2.19 11.56 10.31
C GLU A 51 -0.79 12.05 10.67
N ALA A 52 -0.10 11.36 11.57
CA ALA A 52 1.27 11.71 11.94
C ALA A 52 2.28 11.22 10.91
N GLU A 53 1.93 10.22 10.11
CA GLU A 53 2.86 9.53 9.22
C GLU A 53 2.66 9.88 7.76
N ILE A 54 1.44 10.19 7.35
CA ILE A 54 1.08 10.33 5.94
C ILE A 54 0.21 11.55 5.76
N THR A 55 0.60 12.41 4.79
CA THR A 55 -0.16 13.63 4.49
C THR A 55 -1.33 13.32 3.58
N LYS A 56 -2.28 14.26 3.53
CA LYS A 56 -3.46 14.16 2.67
C LYS A 56 -3.30 14.91 1.35
N ASP A 57 -2.12 15.43 1.08
CA ASP A 57 -1.88 16.29 -0.09
C ASP A 57 -1.71 15.51 -1.39
N ARG A 58 -1.67 14.18 -1.32
CA ARG A 58 -1.55 13.32 -2.49
C ARG A 58 -2.30 12.02 -2.25
N PRO A 59 -2.66 11.30 -3.32
CA PRO A 59 -3.32 10.01 -3.17
C PRO A 59 -2.46 9.02 -2.41
N VAL A 60 -3.11 8.09 -1.72
CA VAL A 60 -2.46 6.99 -1.02
C VAL A 60 -2.84 5.69 -1.71
N VAL A 61 -1.85 4.97 -2.21
CA VAL A 61 -2.05 3.66 -2.82
C VAL A 61 -1.64 2.61 -1.79
N ILE A 62 -2.58 1.74 -1.43
CA ILE A 62 -2.41 0.79 -0.33
C ILE A 62 -2.33 -0.64 -0.85
N TYR A 63 -1.42 -1.42 -0.29
CA TYR A 63 -1.36 -2.86 -0.55
C TYR A 63 -1.08 -3.62 0.73
N CYS A 64 -1.35 -4.92 0.73
CA CYS A 64 -1.03 -5.81 1.85
C CYS A 64 -0.56 -7.16 1.31
N ALA A 65 -0.52 -8.19 2.16
CA ALA A 65 -0.02 -9.51 1.75
C ALA A 65 -0.95 -10.20 0.76
N TYR A 66 -2.26 -10.21 1.04
CA TYR A 66 -3.23 -10.99 0.26
C TYR A 66 -4.43 -10.18 -0.23
N GLY A 67 -4.55 -8.93 0.15
CA GLY A 67 -5.62 -8.04 -0.31
C GLY A 67 -6.69 -7.71 0.72
N GLY A 68 -6.82 -8.51 1.79
CA GLY A 68 -7.88 -8.31 2.78
C GLY A 68 -7.66 -7.12 3.69
N GLN A 69 -6.45 -7.00 4.25
CA GLN A 69 -6.13 -5.90 5.16
C GLN A 69 -6.10 -4.56 4.44
N SER A 70 -5.61 -4.53 3.19
CA SER A 70 -5.57 -3.28 2.44
C SER A 70 -6.98 -2.77 2.14
N LEU A 71 -7.93 -3.68 1.91
CA LEU A 71 -9.31 -3.28 1.69
C LEU A 71 -9.90 -2.59 2.94
N LEU A 72 -9.67 -3.17 4.12
CA LEU A 72 -10.13 -2.59 5.37
C LEU A 72 -9.45 -1.25 5.65
N ALA A 73 -8.13 -1.20 5.41
CA ALA A 73 -7.37 0.04 5.58
C ALA A 73 -7.88 1.12 4.63
N ALA A 74 -8.17 0.77 3.39
CA ALA A 74 -8.68 1.73 2.41
C ALA A 74 -10.00 2.34 2.86
N ARG A 75 -10.89 1.51 3.41
CA ARG A 75 -12.18 2.01 3.93
C ARG A 75 -11.97 2.98 5.08
N GLU A 76 -11.08 2.65 5.99
CA GLU A 76 -10.82 3.51 7.14
C GLU A 76 -10.19 4.83 6.71
N LEU A 77 -9.17 4.79 5.86
CA LEU A 77 -8.48 6.01 5.43
C LEU A 77 -9.37 6.89 4.57
N ALA A 78 -10.19 6.30 3.71
CA ALA A 78 -11.16 7.08 2.94
C ALA A 78 -12.13 7.81 3.88
N GLY A 79 -12.57 7.14 4.96
CA GLY A 79 -13.41 7.75 5.98
C GLY A 79 -12.73 8.87 6.73
N ARG A 80 -11.40 8.90 6.77
CA ARG A 80 -10.62 9.97 7.41
C ARG A 80 -10.26 11.10 6.44
N GLY A 81 -10.72 11.03 5.20
CA GLY A 81 -10.53 12.11 4.24
C GLY A 81 -9.35 11.94 3.28
N TYR A 82 -8.72 10.78 3.26
CA TYR A 82 -7.65 10.49 2.29
C TYR A 82 -8.23 10.11 0.94
N ASP A 83 -7.52 10.45 -0.13
CA ASP A 83 -7.81 9.98 -1.48
C ASP A 83 -7.10 8.64 -1.64
N VAL A 84 -7.87 7.56 -1.64
CA VAL A 84 -7.31 6.21 -1.49
C VAL A 84 -7.49 5.39 -2.76
N VAL A 85 -6.45 4.63 -3.10
CA VAL A 85 -6.49 3.59 -4.12
C VAL A 85 -6.05 2.28 -3.47
N ASN A 86 -6.90 1.26 -3.52
CA ASN A 86 -6.58 -0.05 -2.97
C ASN A 86 -6.04 -0.96 -4.07
N ALA A 87 -4.86 -1.54 -3.85
CA ALA A 87 -4.29 -2.52 -4.77
C ALA A 87 -4.73 -3.93 -4.35
N LEU A 88 -5.61 -4.51 -5.16
CA LEU A 88 -6.20 -5.82 -4.89
C LEU A 88 -5.23 -6.93 -5.28
N GLY A 89 -5.25 -8.04 -4.53
CA GLY A 89 -4.47 -9.23 -4.85
C GLY A 89 -3.28 -9.45 -3.95
N GLY A 90 -2.67 -8.38 -3.47
CA GLY A 90 -1.61 -8.47 -2.47
C GLY A 90 -0.23 -8.79 -2.99
N LEU A 91 0.76 -8.53 -2.13
CA LEU A 91 2.17 -8.68 -2.47
C LEU A 91 2.59 -10.14 -2.59
N HIS A 92 1.88 -11.04 -1.91
CA HIS A 92 2.25 -12.45 -1.88
C HIS A 92 2.40 -13.04 -3.29
N TYR A 93 1.52 -12.65 -4.21
CA TYR A 93 1.52 -13.17 -5.58
C TYR A 93 2.26 -12.28 -6.58
N TYR A 94 2.74 -11.12 -6.13
CA TYR A 94 3.43 -10.19 -7.01
C TYR A 94 4.81 -10.72 -7.37
N ARG A 95 5.16 -10.67 -8.66
CA ARG A 95 6.48 -11.12 -9.15
C ARG A 95 7.13 -10.08 -10.05
N GLY A 96 6.70 -8.84 -9.92
CA GLY A 96 7.24 -7.77 -10.74
C GLY A 96 8.58 -7.23 -10.25
N LYS A 97 9.08 -6.23 -10.95
CA LYS A 97 10.45 -5.71 -10.78
C LYS A 97 10.63 -4.79 -9.58
N TYR A 98 9.53 -4.35 -8.95
CA TYR A 98 9.64 -3.39 -7.85
C TYR A 98 9.73 -4.03 -6.47
N TYR A 99 9.75 -5.34 -6.40
CA TYR A 99 9.92 -6.01 -5.12
C TYR A 99 11.36 -5.87 -4.65
N VAL A 100 11.53 -5.39 -3.41
CA VAL A 100 12.85 -5.25 -2.76
C VAL A 100 12.85 -6.17 -1.55
N GLY A 101 13.81 -7.09 -1.51
CA GLY A 101 13.92 -8.03 -0.39
C GLY A 101 14.29 -9.41 -0.88
N CYS A 102 14.14 -10.38 0.01
CA CYS A 102 14.52 -11.76 -0.24
C CYS A 102 13.28 -12.66 -0.27
N ARG A 103 13.09 -13.37 -1.39
CA ARG A 103 12.04 -14.39 -1.51
C ARG A 103 12.70 -15.76 -1.53
N GLU A 104 12.14 -16.67 -0.79
CA GLU A 104 12.61 -18.05 -0.80
C GLU A 104 11.55 -18.98 -1.35
#